data_b9330394c39c39a9cdb814b67186a84d
#
_entry.id   b9330394c39c39a9cdb814b67186a84d
#
_cell.length_a   1.000
_cell.length_b   1.000
_cell.length_c   1.000
_cell.angle_alpha   90.00
_cell.angle_beta   90.00
_cell.angle_gamma   90.00
#
_symmetry.space_group_name_H-M   'P 1'
#
loop_
_entity.id
_entity.type
_entity.pdbx_description
1 polymer ?
#
loop_
_entity_poly.entity_id
_entity_poly.type
_entity_poly.pdbx_seq_one_letter_code
_entity_poly.pdbx_strand_id
1 'polypeptide(L)'
;MKFRTATLHDAPAIARVHVASWDVAYRGIMPDDVIAHTTIAWRTGWWSAELARHEWPVFVLEAPGRTGEILGFCHVTASRDPDADPQTVGEIPSLHVLPHLRGQGRGRMLLDRALAELQHRGYAECTLWVLAENRPARGFYEKLGWRPDGGRMLYGGTDVPEVRYRIGVSPQPVTAPQGLVKGIDSTVDREPDRV
;
A
#
# COMPACT_ATOMS: atom_id res chain seq x y z
N MET A 1 -20.17 0.16 -6.29
CA MET A 1 -18.81 -0.33 -5.98
C MET A 1 -18.85 -0.94 -4.60
N LYS A 2 -18.16 -2.05 -4.39
CA LYS A 2 -18.12 -2.76 -3.11
C LYS A 2 -16.69 -2.77 -2.59
N PHE A 3 -16.51 -2.40 -1.31
CA PHE A 3 -15.25 -2.57 -0.61
C PHE A 3 -15.28 -3.87 0.16
N ARG A 4 -14.17 -4.59 0.17
CA ARG A 4 -13.96 -5.76 1.01
C ARG A 4 -12.48 -6.01 1.24
N THR A 5 -12.17 -6.83 2.22
CA THR A 5 -10.84 -7.41 2.37
C THR A 5 -10.61 -8.42 1.23
N ALA A 6 -9.40 -8.44 0.71
CA ALA A 6 -8.97 -9.42 -0.29
C ALA A 6 -8.87 -10.82 0.33
N THR A 7 -9.04 -11.81 -0.52
CA THR A 7 -8.79 -13.21 -0.24
C THR A 7 -7.68 -13.73 -1.13
N LEU A 8 -7.14 -14.91 -0.86
CA LEU A 8 -6.11 -15.54 -1.69
C LEU A 8 -6.52 -15.64 -3.18
N HIS A 9 -7.81 -15.82 -3.46
CA HIS A 9 -8.34 -15.89 -4.84
C HIS A 9 -8.21 -14.57 -5.60
N ASP A 10 -8.01 -13.44 -4.93
CA ASP A 10 -7.89 -12.14 -5.54
C ASP A 10 -6.47 -11.84 -6.06
N ALA A 11 -5.46 -12.63 -5.69
CA ALA A 11 -4.06 -12.38 -6.05
C ALA A 11 -3.85 -12.12 -7.56
N PRO A 12 -4.42 -12.89 -8.50
CA PRO A 12 -4.25 -12.60 -9.93
C PRO A 12 -4.93 -11.29 -10.37
N ALA A 13 -6.05 -10.92 -9.75
CA ALA A 13 -6.76 -9.68 -10.07
C ALA A 13 -6.02 -8.45 -9.52
N ILE A 14 -5.51 -8.55 -8.29
CA ILE A 14 -4.65 -7.52 -7.68
C ILE A 14 -3.39 -7.34 -8.51
N ALA A 15 -2.72 -8.43 -8.92
CA ALA A 15 -1.53 -8.37 -9.77
C ALA A 15 -1.78 -7.63 -11.09
N ARG A 16 -2.93 -7.86 -11.74
CA ARG A 16 -3.31 -7.12 -12.97
C ARG A 16 -3.44 -5.62 -12.73
N VAL A 17 -4.11 -5.22 -11.64
CA VAL A 17 -4.23 -3.79 -11.27
C VAL A 17 -2.87 -3.20 -10.97
N HIS A 18 -2.04 -3.91 -10.22
CA HIS A 18 -0.70 -3.49 -9.85
C HIS A 18 0.15 -3.21 -11.09
N VAL A 19 0.31 -4.19 -11.97
CA VAL A 19 1.12 -4.06 -13.20
C VAL A 19 0.59 -2.96 -14.10
N ALA A 20 -0.72 -2.90 -14.33
CA ALA A 20 -1.32 -1.87 -15.19
C ALA A 20 -1.12 -0.46 -14.64
N SER A 21 -1.20 -0.27 -13.32
CA SER A 21 -0.98 1.03 -12.70
C SER A 21 0.51 1.41 -12.65
N TRP A 22 1.39 0.43 -12.46
CA TRP A 22 2.84 0.57 -12.43
C TRP A 22 3.39 1.06 -13.76
N ASP A 23 3.00 0.40 -14.84
CA ASP A 23 3.42 0.75 -16.19
C ASP A 23 3.12 2.23 -16.52
N VAL A 24 1.93 2.70 -16.15
CA VAL A 24 1.54 4.10 -16.41
C VAL A 24 2.18 5.09 -15.43
N ALA A 25 2.39 4.68 -14.16
CA ALA A 25 2.87 5.62 -13.14
C ALA A 25 4.39 5.81 -13.19
N TYR A 26 5.12 4.79 -13.60
CA TYR A 26 6.58 4.74 -13.44
C TYR A 26 7.36 4.71 -14.74
N ARG A 27 6.69 4.63 -15.89
CA ARG A 27 7.35 4.77 -17.19
C ARG A 27 8.05 6.13 -17.29
N GLY A 28 9.35 6.11 -17.58
CA GLY A 28 10.21 7.29 -17.62
C GLY A 28 10.73 7.77 -16.24
N ILE A 29 10.36 7.07 -15.15
CA ILE A 29 10.92 7.30 -13.80
C ILE A 29 11.79 6.10 -13.39
N MET A 30 11.25 4.90 -13.57
CA MET A 30 11.96 3.65 -13.27
C MET A 30 12.74 3.17 -14.50
N PRO A 31 13.88 2.48 -14.30
CA PRO A 31 14.58 1.79 -15.39
C PRO A 31 13.64 0.82 -16.13
N ASP A 32 13.79 0.75 -17.46
CA ASP A 32 12.89 -0.04 -18.31
C ASP A 32 12.99 -1.55 -18.01
N ASP A 33 14.13 -2.05 -17.59
CA ASP A 33 14.32 -3.44 -17.19
C ASP A 33 13.55 -3.78 -15.91
N VAL A 34 13.50 -2.87 -14.93
CA VAL A 34 12.68 -3.02 -13.70
C VAL A 34 11.20 -3.10 -14.06
N ILE A 35 10.74 -2.22 -14.97
CA ILE A 35 9.36 -2.26 -15.45
C ILE A 35 9.07 -3.58 -16.18
N ALA A 36 9.98 -4.02 -17.04
CA ALA A 36 9.81 -5.26 -17.82
C ALA A 36 9.79 -6.52 -16.95
N HIS A 37 10.52 -6.53 -15.83
CA HIS A 37 10.51 -7.65 -14.87
C HIS A 37 9.25 -7.69 -14.01
N THR A 38 8.52 -6.58 -13.88
CA THR A 38 7.27 -6.50 -13.11
C THR A 38 6.10 -7.12 -13.89
N THR A 39 6.10 -8.44 -14.03
CA THR A 39 5.07 -9.18 -14.77
C THR A 39 3.87 -9.55 -13.90
N ILE A 40 2.71 -9.80 -14.55
CA ILE A 40 1.50 -10.27 -13.84
C ILE A 40 1.78 -11.60 -13.13
N ALA A 41 2.53 -12.52 -13.77
CA ALA A 41 2.84 -13.81 -13.17
C ALA A 41 3.68 -13.67 -11.89
N TRP A 42 4.73 -12.86 -11.93
CA TRP A 42 5.56 -12.59 -10.77
C TRP A 42 4.76 -11.92 -9.64
N ARG A 43 3.99 -10.88 -9.95
CA ARG A 43 3.13 -10.20 -8.98
C ARG A 43 2.03 -11.10 -8.43
N THR A 44 1.49 -12.02 -9.21
CA THR A 44 0.52 -13.00 -8.72
C THR A 44 1.14 -13.91 -7.65
N GLY A 45 2.36 -14.41 -7.90
CA GLY A 45 3.09 -15.21 -6.90
C GLY A 45 3.34 -14.44 -5.61
N TRP A 46 3.81 -13.21 -5.72
CA TRP A 46 4.06 -12.34 -4.58
C TRP A 46 2.78 -12.04 -3.79
N TRP A 47 1.69 -11.62 -4.45
CA TRP A 47 0.40 -11.36 -3.79
C TRP A 47 -0.20 -12.62 -3.18
N SER A 48 0.00 -13.79 -3.79
CA SER A 48 -0.45 -15.06 -3.19
C SER A 48 0.27 -15.33 -1.87
N ALA A 49 1.57 -15.12 -1.82
CA ALA A 49 2.35 -15.27 -0.59
C ALA A 49 1.93 -14.25 0.48
N GLU A 50 1.74 -12.98 0.09
CA GLU A 50 1.35 -11.92 1.01
C GLU A 50 -0.05 -12.15 1.60
N LEU A 51 -1.03 -12.48 0.76
CA LEU A 51 -2.40 -12.76 1.22
C LEU A 51 -2.49 -14.04 2.08
N ALA A 52 -1.59 -15.00 1.89
CA ALA A 52 -1.53 -16.23 2.70
C ALA A 52 -1.02 -15.97 4.14
N ARG A 53 -0.31 -14.88 4.39
CA ARG A 53 0.17 -14.54 5.75
C ARG A 53 -0.97 -14.15 6.69
N HIS A 54 -2.07 -13.58 6.17
CA HIS A 54 -3.25 -13.14 6.94
C HIS A 54 -2.95 -12.16 8.10
N GLU A 55 -1.78 -11.55 8.12
CA GLU A 55 -1.37 -10.64 9.20
C GLU A 55 -2.05 -9.28 9.06
N TRP A 56 -2.08 -8.77 7.82
CA TRP A 56 -2.59 -7.45 7.50
C TRP A 56 -3.58 -7.50 6.34
N PRO A 57 -4.65 -6.70 6.40
CA PRO A 57 -5.63 -6.70 5.32
C PRO A 57 -5.11 -5.98 4.08
N VAL A 58 -5.45 -6.54 2.93
CA VAL A 58 -5.43 -5.84 1.66
C VAL A 58 -6.87 -5.50 1.32
N PHE A 59 -7.19 -4.22 1.20
CA PHE A 59 -8.52 -3.77 0.81
C PHE A 59 -8.63 -3.69 -0.70
N VAL A 60 -9.70 -4.22 -1.25
CA VAL A 60 -10.00 -4.17 -2.69
C VAL A 60 -11.27 -3.42 -2.96
N LEU A 61 -11.28 -2.71 -4.08
CA LEU A 61 -12.44 -2.07 -4.66
C LEU A 61 -12.93 -2.92 -5.83
N GLU A 62 -14.13 -3.49 -5.71
CA GLU A 62 -14.73 -4.40 -6.69
C GLU A 62 -15.73 -3.68 -7.59
N ALA A 63 -15.78 -4.07 -8.86
CA ALA A 63 -16.72 -3.52 -9.83
C ALA A 63 -18.18 -3.88 -9.46
N PRO A 64 -19.15 -2.98 -9.67
CA PRO A 64 -20.54 -3.29 -9.44
C PRO A 64 -21.03 -4.45 -10.33
N GLY A 65 -21.66 -5.45 -9.71
CA GLY A 65 -22.25 -6.57 -10.44
C GLY A 65 -21.27 -7.55 -11.10
N ARG A 66 -19.96 -7.39 -10.83
CA ARG A 66 -18.89 -8.23 -11.40
C ARG A 66 -17.97 -8.73 -10.29
N THR A 67 -18.38 -9.81 -9.65
CA THR A 67 -17.60 -10.44 -8.57
C THR A 67 -16.20 -10.84 -9.08
N GLY A 68 -15.16 -10.44 -8.33
CA GLY A 68 -13.77 -10.72 -8.68
C GLY A 68 -13.12 -9.76 -9.68
N GLU A 69 -13.86 -8.78 -10.24
CA GLU A 69 -13.27 -7.70 -11.03
C GLU A 69 -12.78 -6.59 -10.10
N ILE A 70 -11.48 -6.58 -9.80
CA ILE A 70 -10.84 -5.61 -8.92
C ILE A 70 -10.45 -4.37 -9.73
N LEU A 71 -10.86 -3.20 -9.24
CA LEU A 71 -10.62 -1.88 -9.85
C LEU A 71 -9.46 -1.13 -9.20
N GLY A 72 -9.13 -1.49 -7.97
CA GLY A 72 -8.05 -0.90 -7.19
C GLY A 72 -7.89 -1.64 -5.87
N PHE A 73 -6.76 -1.43 -5.22
CA PHE A 73 -6.47 -2.03 -3.92
C PHE A 73 -5.58 -1.10 -3.08
N CYS A 74 -5.60 -1.33 -1.77
CA CYS A 74 -4.71 -0.70 -0.80
C CYS A 74 -4.25 -1.77 0.20
N HIS A 75 -2.94 -1.92 0.35
CA HIS A 75 -2.31 -2.73 1.38
C HIS A 75 -1.96 -1.84 2.57
N VAL A 76 -2.18 -2.35 3.77
CA VAL A 76 -1.83 -1.67 5.03
C VAL A 76 -1.06 -2.65 5.92
N THR A 77 -0.09 -2.15 6.67
CA THR A 77 0.75 -2.95 7.58
C THR A 77 1.28 -2.08 8.73
N ALA A 78 1.95 -2.66 9.72
CA ALA A 78 2.82 -1.94 10.61
C ALA A 78 3.99 -1.33 9.83
N SER A 79 4.55 -0.22 10.30
CA SER A 79 5.72 0.38 9.66
C SER A 79 6.92 -0.58 9.68
N ARG A 80 7.60 -0.66 8.55
CA ARG A 80 8.85 -1.42 8.37
C ARG A 80 10.08 -0.51 8.40
N ASP A 81 9.87 0.77 8.70
CA ASP A 81 10.96 1.73 8.78
C ASP A 81 11.75 1.57 10.08
N PRO A 82 13.10 1.56 10.03
CA PRO A 82 13.93 1.33 11.21
C PRO A 82 13.87 2.45 12.24
N ASP A 83 13.38 3.62 11.85
CA ASP A 83 13.21 4.81 12.68
C ASP A 83 11.75 5.01 13.17
N ALA A 84 10.87 4.03 12.94
CA ALA A 84 9.48 4.06 13.37
C ALA A 84 9.17 2.91 14.34
N ASP A 85 8.33 3.18 15.33
CA ASP A 85 7.81 2.16 16.23
C ASP A 85 6.67 1.39 15.50
N PRO A 86 6.85 0.10 15.19
CA PRO A 86 5.84 -0.69 14.47
C PRO A 86 4.56 -0.95 15.28
N GLN A 87 4.52 -0.58 16.56
CA GLN A 87 3.31 -0.71 17.38
C GLN A 87 2.41 0.54 17.31
N THR A 88 2.96 1.68 16.88
CA THR A 88 2.25 2.97 16.87
C THR A 88 2.21 3.63 15.51
N VAL A 89 3.11 3.23 14.59
CA VAL A 89 3.19 3.76 13.22
C VAL A 89 2.83 2.66 12.23
N GLY A 90 1.78 2.90 11.45
CA GLY A 90 1.41 2.05 10.32
C GLY A 90 2.08 2.47 9.02
N GLU A 91 1.95 1.65 7.99
CA GLU A 91 2.45 1.92 6.64
C GLU A 91 1.41 1.56 5.59
N ILE A 92 1.37 2.31 4.50
CA ILE A 92 0.68 1.95 3.26
C ILE A 92 1.74 1.54 2.23
N PRO A 93 2.07 0.24 2.12
CA PRO A 93 3.06 -0.23 1.15
C PRO A 93 2.60 -0.08 -0.28
N SER A 94 1.30 -0.23 -0.54
CA SER A 94 0.76 -0.21 -1.89
C SER A 94 -0.63 0.41 -1.94
N LEU A 95 -0.84 1.35 -2.87
CA LEU A 95 -2.14 1.92 -3.21
C LEU A 95 -2.23 2.07 -4.73
N HIS A 96 -3.04 1.27 -5.37
CA HIS A 96 -3.17 1.26 -6.82
C HIS A 96 -4.63 1.28 -7.27
N VAL A 97 -4.89 2.03 -8.34
CA VAL A 97 -6.18 2.09 -9.03
C VAL A 97 -5.92 1.97 -10.52
N LEU A 98 -6.76 1.22 -11.25
CA LEU A 98 -6.65 1.11 -12.70
C LEU A 98 -6.52 2.50 -13.34
N PRO A 99 -5.60 2.70 -14.30
CA PRO A 99 -5.26 4.02 -14.84
C PRO A 99 -6.46 4.83 -15.34
N HIS A 100 -7.38 4.20 -16.06
CA HIS A 100 -8.58 4.84 -16.62
C HIS A 100 -9.63 5.25 -15.55
N LEU A 101 -9.41 4.87 -14.29
CA LEU A 101 -10.28 5.17 -13.16
C LEU A 101 -9.68 6.18 -12.19
N ARG A 102 -8.48 6.70 -12.48
CA ARG A 102 -7.84 7.75 -11.69
C ARG A 102 -8.64 9.06 -11.73
N GLY A 103 -8.44 9.91 -10.73
CA GLY A 103 -9.12 11.20 -10.63
C GLY A 103 -10.60 11.14 -10.25
N GLN A 104 -11.16 9.95 -10.01
CA GLN A 104 -12.57 9.71 -9.68
C GLN A 104 -12.81 9.39 -8.19
N GLY A 105 -11.88 9.78 -7.31
CA GLY A 105 -12.01 9.61 -5.86
C GLY A 105 -11.71 8.20 -5.33
N ARG A 106 -11.49 7.20 -6.19
CA ARG A 106 -11.31 5.78 -5.78
C ARG A 106 -10.08 5.54 -4.92
N GLY A 107 -8.96 6.19 -5.25
CA GLY A 107 -7.75 6.11 -4.44
C GLY A 107 -7.96 6.68 -3.03
N ARG A 108 -8.68 7.80 -2.91
CA ARG A 108 -9.03 8.36 -1.61
C ARG A 108 -9.87 7.39 -0.79
N MET A 109 -10.92 6.80 -1.39
CA MET A 109 -11.79 5.85 -0.70
C MET A 109 -11.01 4.64 -0.17
N LEU A 110 -10.07 4.10 -0.94
CA LEU A 110 -9.19 3.00 -0.51
C LEU A 110 -8.29 3.42 0.64
N LEU A 111 -7.69 4.61 0.54
CA LEU A 111 -6.81 5.16 1.56
C LEU A 111 -7.57 5.44 2.86
N ASP A 112 -8.76 6.05 2.78
CA ASP A 112 -9.63 6.32 3.94
C ASP A 112 -9.97 4.99 4.67
N ARG A 113 -10.21 3.91 3.92
CA ARG A 113 -10.47 2.58 4.51
C ARG A 113 -9.25 2.00 5.21
N ALA A 114 -8.06 2.16 4.63
CA ALA A 114 -6.80 1.71 5.21
C ALA A 114 -6.47 2.49 6.51
N LEU A 115 -6.66 3.81 6.49
CA LEU A 115 -6.47 4.64 7.69
C LEU A 115 -7.47 4.30 8.80
N ALA A 116 -8.72 4.01 8.45
CA ALA A 116 -9.73 3.55 9.42
C ALA A 116 -9.34 2.21 10.07
N GLU A 117 -8.69 1.31 9.34
CA GLU A 117 -8.17 0.06 9.90
C GLU A 117 -7.03 0.29 10.87
N LEU A 118 -6.07 1.16 10.53
CA LEU A 118 -4.99 1.54 11.44
C LEU A 118 -5.54 2.20 12.70
N GLN A 119 -6.50 3.10 12.54
CA GLN A 119 -7.19 3.74 13.66
C GLN A 119 -7.87 2.70 14.57
N HIS A 120 -8.59 1.74 13.99
CA HIS A 120 -9.23 0.65 14.74
C HIS A 120 -8.22 -0.21 15.52
N ARG A 121 -7.03 -0.38 14.98
CA ARG A 121 -5.91 -1.10 15.63
C ARG A 121 -5.14 -0.26 16.64
N GLY A 122 -5.47 1.03 16.81
CA GLY A 122 -4.83 1.92 17.79
C GLY A 122 -3.55 2.60 17.30
N TYR A 123 -3.28 2.58 16.00
CA TYR A 123 -2.14 3.29 15.42
C TYR A 123 -2.33 4.80 15.49
N ALA A 124 -1.28 5.52 15.83
CA ALA A 124 -1.29 6.99 15.98
C ALA A 124 -0.92 7.71 14.68
N GLU A 125 -0.09 7.09 13.86
CA GLU A 125 0.47 7.66 12.65
C GLU A 125 0.50 6.62 11.53
N CYS A 126 0.59 7.12 10.29
CA CYS A 126 0.79 6.29 9.11
C CYS A 126 1.83 6.92 8.20
N THR A 127 2.70 6.09 7.62
CA THR A 127 3.69 6.48 6.62
C THR A 127 3.41 5.80 5.27
N LEU A 128 3.97 6.38 4.23
CA LEU A 128 4.09 5.76 2.91
C LEU A 128 5.34 6.31 2.21
N TRP A 129 5.84 5.51 1.27
CA TRP A 129 6.93 5.92 0.40
C TRP A 129 6.43 6.14 -1.02
N VAL A 130 6.97 7.15 -1.68
CA VAL A 130 6.62 7.48 -3.06
C VAL A 130 7.86 7.92 -3.83
N LEU A 131 7.98 7.49 -5.09
CA LEU A 131 9.09 7.92 -5.95
C LEU A 131 9.12 9.45 -6.02
N ALA A 132 10.28 10.06 -5.82
CA ALA A 132 10.45 11.51 -5.74
C ALA A 132 9.91 12.22 -6.99
N GLU A 133 10.06 11.62 -8.18
CA GLU A 133 9.60 12.15 -9.44
C GLU A 133 8.13 11.83 -9.77
N ASN A 134 7.47 10.98 -8.98
CA ASN A 134 6.04 10.72 -9.16
C ASN A 134 5.18 11.88 -8.63
N ARG A 135 5.30 13.05 -9.29
CA ARG A 135 4.59 14.29 -8.92
C ARG A 135 3.07 14.12 -8.82
N PRO A 136 2.40 13.33 -9.70
CA PRO A 136 0.97 13.11 -9.56
C PRO A 136 0.58 12.42 -8.25
N ALA A 137 1.31 11.37 -7.84
CA ALA A 137 1.05 10.68 -6.58
C ALA A 137 1.35 11.58 -5.38
N ARG A 138 2.48 12.30 -5.37
CA ARG A 138 2.82 13.25 -4.32
C ARG A 138 1.75 14.31 -4.14
N GLY A 139 1.31 14.94 -5.24
CA GLY A 139 0.22 15.93 -5.20
C GLY A 139 -1.12 15.34 -4.74
N PHE A 140 -1.38 14.05 -4.99
CA PHE A 140 -2.55 13.35 -4.46
C PHE A 140 -2.46 13.24 -2.94
N TYR A 141 -1.34 12.78 -2.38
CA TYR A 141 -1.16 12.66 -0.93
C TYR A 141 -1.20 14.02 -0.23
N GLU A 142 -0.52 15.03 -0.78
CA GLU A 142 -0.49 16.39 -0.23
C GLU A 142 -1.89 17.00 -0.13
N LYS A 143 -2.75 16.82 -1.14
CA LYS A 143 -4.16 17.24 -1.13
C LYS A 143 -4.99 16.54 -0.04
N LEU A 144 -4.59 15.35 0.39
CA LEU A 144 -5.23 14.59 1.45
C LEU A 144 -4.63 14.85 2.83
N GLY A 145 -3.73 15.82 2.95
CA GLY A 145 -3.16 16.23 4.23
C GLY A 145 -1.86 15.54 4.61
N TRP A 146 -1.37 14.61 3.80
CA TRP A 146 -0.05 14.00 4.01
C TRP A 146 1.06 15.01 3.82
N ARG A 147 2.14 14.88 4.59
CA ARG A 147 3.30 15.77 4.52
C ARG A 147 4.59 14.97 4.42
N PRO A 148 5.58 15.44 3.62
CA PRO A 148 6.93 14.89 3.68
C PRO A 148 7.47 15.02 5.10
N ASP A 149 8.06 13.95 5.64
CA ASP A 149 8.65 13.96 6.98
C ASP A 149 10.19 14.01 6.97
N GLY A 150 10.78 14.13 5.79
CA GLY A 150 12.24 14.18 5.59
C GLY A 150 12.87 12.82 5.29
N GLY A 151 12.15 11.71 5.46
CA GLY A 151 12.63 10.37 5.09
C GLY A 151 12.97 10.28 3.60
N ARG A 152 14.14 9.69 3.30
CA ARG A 152 14.62 9.45 1.94
C ARG A 152 15.29 8.10 1.85
N MET A 153 15.07 7.40 0.75
CA MET A 153 15.72 6.13 0.44
C MET A 153 15.83 5.96 -1.07
N LEU A 154 16.52 4.92 -1.51
CA LEU A 154 16.50 4.47 -2.89
C LEU A 154 15.52 3.30 -3.01
N TYR A 155 14.74 3.28 -4.08
CA TYR A 155 13.84 2.16 -4.38
C TYR A 155 14.66 0.88 -4.60
N GLY A 156 14.32 -0.17 -3.91
CA GLY A 156 14.98 -1.48 -3.87
C GLY A 156 15.95 -1.83 -4.98
N GLY A 157 17.27 -1.69 -4.73
CA GLY A 157 18.31 -2.07 -5.67
C GLY A 157 18.49 -1.14 -6.89
N THR A 158 17.80 0.00 -6.93
CA THR A 158 17.95 1.02 -7.98
C THR A 158 18.50 2.32 -7.44
N ASP A 159 18.85 3.26 -8.35
CA ASP A 159 19.23 4.63 -7.99
C ASP A 159 18.03 5.60 -7.96
N VAL A 160 16.81 5.09 -8.02
CA VAL A 160 15.60 5.92 -8.06
C VAL A 160 15.22 6.36 -6.64
N PRO A 161 15.18 7.68 -6.35
CA PRO A 161 14.91 8.17 -5.02
C PRO A 161 13.43 8.09 -4.65
N GLU A 162 13.17 7.72 -3.39
CA GLU A 162 11.86 7.81 -2.75
C GLU A 162 11.87 8.85 -1.63
N VAL A 163 10.72 9.44 -1.40
CA VAL A 163 10.45 10.35 -0.27
C VAL A 163 9.33 9.78 0.58
N ARG A 164 9.49 9.88 1.90
CA ARG A 164 8.47 9.42 2.84
C ARG A 164 7.46 10.53 3.13
N TYR A 165 6.21 10.16 3.15
CA TYR A 165 5.08 10.97 3.61
C TYR A 165 4.51 10.38 4.88
N ARG A 166 3.99 11.27 5.74
CA ARG A 166 3.39 10.92 7.04
C ARG A 166 2.07 11.66 7.23
N ILE A 167 1.15 11.00 7.95
CA ILE A 167 -0.10 11.60 8.42
C ILE A 167 -0.41 11.08 9.83
N GLY A 168 -1.03 11.91 10.67
CA GLY A 168 -1.62 11.47 11.92
C GLY A 168 -2.89 10.65 11.67
N VAL A 169 -3.02 9.54 12.40
CA VAL A 169 -4.23 8.73 12.44
C VAL A 169 -4.86 8.97 13.81
N SER A 170 -5.91 9.80 13.88
CA SER A 170 -6.54 10.12 15.17
C SER A 170 -7.09 8.86 15.83
N PRO A 171 -6.64 8.47 17.03
CA PRO A 171 -7.15 7.29 17.69
C PRO A 171 -8.62 7.50 18.08
N GLN A 172 -9.48 6.52 17.77
CA GLN A 172 -10.73 6.38 18.50
C GLN A 172 -10.42 5.78 19.88
N PRO A 173 -11.12 6.15 20.96
CA PRO A 173 -10.93 5.49 22.23
C PRO A 173 -11.30 4.00 22.08
N VAL A 174 -10.26 3.16 22.14
CA VAL A 174 -10.41 1.71 22.05
C VAL A 174 -10.95 1.19 23.36
N THR A 175 -12.16 0.63 23.34
CA THR A 175 -12.55 -0.37 24.34
C THR A 175 -11.70 -1.62 24.07
N ALA A 176 -10.69 -1.84 24.88
CA ALA A 176 -9.70 -2.90 24.69
C ALA A 176 -10.32 -4.31 24.77
N PRO A 177 -10.03 -5.22 23.83
CA PRO A 177 -10.02 -6.63 24.12
C PRO A 177 -8.63 -7.03 24.63
N GLN A 178 -8.59 -7.59 25.82
CA GLN A 178 -7.39 -8.17 26.40
C GLN A 178 -6.97 -9.42 25.62
N GLY A 179 -5.68 -9.55 25.32
CA GLY A 179 -5.06 -10.86 25.14
C GLY A 179 -4.22 -11.09 23.90
N LEU A 180 -3.00 -11.36 24.19
CA LEU A 180 -1.96 -12.19 23.58
C LEU A 180 -0.86 -11.49 22.78
N VAL A 181 0.22 -11.23 23.51
CA VAL A 181 1.56 -11.01 22.96
C VAL A 181 2.21 -12.39 22.70
N LYS A 182 2.65 -12.62 21.46
CA LYS A 182 3.75 -13.57 21.18
C LYS A 182 4.69 -12.92 20.18
N GLY A 183 5.96 -12.83 20.59
CA GLY A 183 7.06 -12.28 19.82
C GLY A 183 7.30 -13.08 18.53
N ILE A 184 7.62 -12.35 17.48
CA ILE A 184 8.03 -12.90 16.19
C ILE A 184 9.34 -12.24 15.81
N ASP A 185 10.30 -13.11 15.48
CA ASP A 185 11.64 -12.83 15.03
C ASP A 185 11.62 -12.09 13.69
N SER A 186 12.30 -10.94 13.63
CA SER A 186 12.27 -10.02 12.51
C SER A 186 13.52 -10.16 11.65
N THR A 187 13.51 -11.14 10.75
CA THR A 187 14.41 -11.15 9.59
C THR A 187 13.58 -11.40 8.34
N VAL A 188 13.08 -10.33 7.74
CA VAL A 188 12.40 -10.41 6.44
C VAL A 188 13.15 -9.52 5.46
N ASP A 189 13.66 -10.14 4.42
CA ASP A 189 14.26 -9.52 3.26
C ASP A 189 13.32 -8.43 2.70
N ARG A 190 13.90 -7.24 2.53
CA ARG A 190 13.19 -6.08 2.00
C ARG A 190 13.07 -6.21 0.49
N GLU A 191 11.98 -6.79 0.04
CA GLU A 191 11.60 -6.69 -1.37
C GLU A 191 10.90 -5.37 -1.69
N PRO A 192 11.07 -4.84 -2.93
CA PRO A 192 10.67 -3.51 -3.32
C PRO A 192 9.18 -3.42 -3.66
N ASP A 193 8.32 -3.32 -2.66
CA ASP A 193 6.89 -3.06 -2.83
C ASP A 193 6.47 -1.84 -1.99
N ARG A 194 6.97 -0.67 -2.45
CA ARG A 194 6.49 0.60 -1.90
C ARG A 194 5.78 1.39 -3.02
N VAL A 195 4.75 2.09 -2.67
CA VAL A 195 3.75 2.81 -3.51
C VAL A 195 4.35 3.64 -4.63
#